data_8ad4751a13866871e1d1dcb787e5ce55
#
_entry.id   8ad4751a13866871e1d1dcb787e5ce55
#
_cell.length_a   1.000
_cell.length_b   1.000
_cell.length_c   1.000
_cell.angle_alpha   90.00
_cell.angle_beta   90.00
_cell.angle_gamma   90.00
#
_symmetry.space_group_name_H-M   'P 1'
#
loop_
_entity.id
_entity.type
_entity.pdbx_description
1 polymer ?
#
loop_
_entity_poly.entity_id
_entity_poly.type
_entity_poly.pdbx_seq_one_letter_code
_entity_poly.pdbx_strand_id
1 'polypeptide(L)'
;YAKVDCSVFMNVTARLSLRLVPADLRSQPLFLCIDDTMVSKFGKEFEDVSKLFDHAAHNGSHYLNGHCFVSLMLCMPVWNRDKISYLAVPLGYRMWKKKESKLVLASAMVRQVMPEFHAQKNVIILCDSWYVKQNLVSVVEEYENPELIGNARADSVIYDLAPLPTGRKGRPAKHGRRLSIDSDFTLSAEKAGDYYTGYRCVLTNI
;
A
#
# COMPACT_ATOMS: atom_id res chain seq x y z
N TYR A 1 6.82 -34.40 3.54
CA TYR A 1 7.32 -33.05 3.22
C TYR A 1 7.11 -32.17 4.45
N ALA A 2 8.17 -31.50 4.93
CA ALA A 2 8.05 -30.54 6.03
C ALA A 2 7.16 -29.37 5.59
N LYS A 3 6.14 -29.04 6.39
CA LYS A 3 5.36 -27.83 6.19
C LYS A 3 6.23 -26.64 6.59
N VAL A 4 6.66 -25.87 5.60
CA VAL A 4 7.40 -24.64 5.83
C VAL A 4 6.40 -23.51 6.06
N ASP A 5 6.52 -22.82 7.20
CA ASP A 5 5.74 -21.62 7.44
C ASP A 5 6.33 -20.46 6.65
N CYS A 6 5.68 -20.12 5.53
CA CYS A 6 6.10 -19.01 4.68
C CYS A 6 6.07 -17.64 5.38
N SER A 7 5.38 -17.53 6.52
CA SER A 7 5.35 -16.26 7.28
C SER A 7 6.71 -15.94 7.88
N VAL A 8 7.44 -16.95 8.31
CA VAL A 8 8.80 -16.79 8.85
C VAL A 8 9.74 -16.16 7.83
N PHE A 9 9.61 -16.53 6.56
CA PHE A 9 10.48 -15.98 5.50
C PHE A 9 10.30 -14.47 5.33
N MET A 10 9.08 -13.96 5.37
CA MET A 10 8.84 -12.52 5.24
C MET A 10 9.57 -11.73 6.31
N ASN A 11 9.46 -12.14 7.57
CA ASN A 11 10.09 -11.46 8.70
C ASN A 11 11.61 -11.60 8.65
N VAL A 12 12.12 -12.79 8.35
CA VAL A 12 13.58 -13.01 8.24
C VAL A 12 14.15 -12.18 7.09
N THR A 13 13.49 -12.15 5.92
CA THR A 13 13.93 -11.34 4.78
C THR A 13 13.92 -9.86 5.13
N ALA A 14 12.88 -9.34 5.77
CA ALA A 14 12.82 -7.96 6.22
C ALA A 14 13.98 -7.63 7.17
N ARG A 15 14.20 -8.47 8.19
CA ARG A 15 15.27 -8.30 9.19
C ARG A 15 16.65 -8.32 8.57
N LEU A 16 16.92 -9.26 7.67
CA LEU A 16 18.22 -9.36 6.98
C LEU A 16 18.42 -8.14 6.07
N SER A 17 17.40 -7.73 5.33
CA SER A 17 17.47 -6.54 4.46
C SER A 17 17.80 -5.28 5.26
N LEU A 18 17.15 -5.07 6.41
CA LEU A 18 17.41 -3.92 7.28
C LEU A 18 18.87 -3.89 7.80
N ARG A 19 19.50 -5.05 8.04
CA ARG A 19 20.90 -5.14 8.44
C ARG A 19 21.87 -4.76 7.31
N LEU A 20 21.45 -4.90 6.06
CA LEU A 20 22.24 -4.57 4.87
C LEU A 20 22.17 -3.08 4.51
N VAL A 21 21.27 -2.30 5.10
CA VAL A 21 21.21 -0.85 4.88
C VAL A 21 22.50 -0.20 5.42
N PRO A 22 23.25 0.53 4.58
CA PRO A 22 24.45 1.26 4.99
C PRO A 22 24.17 2.19 6.18
N ALA A 23 25.13 2.30 7.10
CA ALA A 23 24.94 3.05 8.35
C ALA A 23 24.61 4.53 8.11
N ASP A 24 25.22 5.13 7.12
CA ASP A 24 25.04 6.51 6.68
C ASP A 24 23.73 6.76 5.92
N LEU A 25 23.07 5.70 5.42
CA LEU A 25 21.78 5.77 4.76
C LEU A 25 20.58 5.41 5.66
N ARG A 26 20.79 5.09 6.93
CA ARG A 26 19.71 4.70 7.87
C ARG A 26 18.71 5.81 8.19
N SER A 27 19.05 7.06 7.88
CA SER A 27 18.12 8.19 7.99
C SER A 27 17.21 8.35 6.77
N GLN A 28 17.52 7.66 5.67
CA GLN A 28 16.72 7.68 4.46
C GLN A 28 15.42 6.87 4.66
N PRO A 29 14.33 7.24 3.97
CA PRO A 29 13.07 6.51 4.07
C PRO A 29 13.22 5.08 3.53
N LEU A 30 12.46 4.17 4.14
CA LEU A 30 12.23 2.81 3.66
C LEU A 30 10.83 2.77 3.04
N PHE A 31 10.69 2.15 1.88
CA PHE A 31 9.37 2.03 1.27
C PHE A 31 8.90 0.58 1.32
N LEU A 32 7.66 0.38 1.78
CA LEU A 32 6.91 -0.87 1.66
C LEU A 32 5.90 -0.72 0.53
N CYS A 33 6.19 -1.33 -0.61
CA CYS A 33 5.35 -1.21 -1.80
C CYS A 33 4.36 -2.38 -1.86
N ILE A 34 3.07 -2.06 -1.99
CA ILE A 34 1.98 -3.03 -2.13
C ILE A 34 1.41 -2.90 -3.53
N ASP A 35 1.34 -4.04 -4.22
CA ASP A 35 0.71 -4.14 -5.53
C ASP A 35 0.21 -5.55 -5.77
N ASP A 36 -0.58 -5.75 -6.82
CA ASP A 36 -0.96 -7.08 -7.23
C ASP A 36 -0.53 -7.38 -8.68
N THR A 37 -0.18 -8.64 -8.89
CA THR A 37 0.22 -9.12 -10.20
C THR A 37 -0.61 -10.32 -10.62
N MET A 38 -0.88 -10.41 -11.91
CA MET A 38 -1.63 -11.51 -12.49
C MET A 38 -0.70 -12.40 -13.32
N VAL A 39 -0.82 -13.70 -13.12
CA VAL A 39 -0.07 -14.72 -13.87
C VAL A 39 -1.06 -15.58 -14.64
N SER A 40 -1.06 -15.45 -15.96
CA SER A 40 -1.92 -16.24 -16.82
C SER A 40 -1.61 -17.74 -16.71
N LYS A 41 -2.64 -18.57 -16.74
CA LYS A 41 -2.54 -20.03 -16.75
C LYS A 41 -3.36 -20.61 -17.90
N PHE A 42 -2.77 -21.61 -18.54
CA PHE A 42 -3.42 -22.38 -19.59
C PHE A 42 -3.78 -23.76 -19.05
N GLY A 43 -5.01 -24.20 -19.29
CA GLY A 43 -5.55 -25.45 -18.78
C GLY A 43 -6.55 -25.26 -17.64
N LYS A 44 -7.18 -26.38 -17.21
CA LYS A 44 -8.28 -26.37 -16.24
C LYS A 44 -7.92 -27.03 -14.90
N GLU A 45 -6.71 -27.57 -14.79
CA GLU A 45 -6.32 -28.44 -13.65
C GLU A 45 -5.52 -27.70 -12.57
N PHE A 46 -5.31 -26.39 -12.72
CA PHE A 46 -4.64 -25.62 -11.68
C PHE A 46 -5.63 -25.21 -10.59
N GLU A 47 -5.28 -25.50 -9.33
CA GLU A 47 -6.05 -25.03 -8.18
C GLU A 47 -6.12 -23.50 -8.14
N ASP A 48 -7.25 -22.97 -7.66
CA ASP A 48 -7.49 -21.53 -7.44
C ASP A 48 -7.34 -20.64 -8.70
N VAL A 49 -7.35 -21.21 -9.92
CA VAL A 49 -7.42 -20.43 -11.15
C VAL A 49 -8.77 -19.70 -11.23
N SER A 50 -8.71 -18.44 -11.51
CA SER A 50 -9.88 -17.58 -11.64
C SER A 50 -9.86 -16.81 -12.95
N LYS A 51 -11.06 -16.45 -13.44
CA LYS A 51 -11.20 -15.47 -14.51
C LYS A 51 -10.95 -14.09 -13.90
N LEU A 52 -9.85 -13.47 -14.29
CA LEU A 52 -9.35 -12.19 -13.80
C LEU A 52 -9.62 -11.11 -14.86
N PHE A 53 -9.95 -9.91 -14.42
CA PHE A 53 -10.05 -8.75 -15.30
C PHE A 53 -8.69 -8.07 -15.39
N ASP A 54 -8.18 -7.94 -16.60
CA ASP A 54 -6.91 -7.28 -16.88
C ASP A 54 -7.16 -5.89 -17.45
N HIS A 55 -6.91 -4.88 -16.64
CA HIS A 55 -7.04 -3.48 -17.04
C HIS A 55 -6.01 -3.05 -18.09
N ALA A 56 -4.88 -3.75 -18.18
CA ALA A 56 -3.79 -3.44 -19.10
C ALA A 56 -3.90 -4.19 -20.43
N ALA A 57 -4.88 -5.07 -20.60
CA ALA A 57 -5.04 -5.85 -21.83
C ALA A 57 -5.45 -4.96 -22.99
N HIS A 58 -4.61 -4.91 -24.01
CA HIS A 58 -4.86 -4.17 -25.24
C HIS A 58 -5.35 -5.07 -26.39
N ASN A 59 -5.36 -6.40 -26.21
CA ASN A 59 -5.64 -7.37 -27.27
C ASN A 59 -6.93 -8.16 -27.00
N GLY A 60 -8.05 -7.62 -27.45
CA GLY A 60 -9.32 -8.33 -27.67
C GLY A 60 -10.10 -8.75 -26.41
N SER A 61 -9.53 -9.41 -25.44
CA SER A 61 -10.22 -9.81 -24.21
C SER A 61 -9.58 -9.16 -22.99
N HIS A 62 -10.39 -8.41 -22.24
CA HIS A 62 -9.99 -7.88 -20.93
C HIS A 62 -9.97 -8.95 -19.82
N TYR A 63 -10.12 -10.22 -20.16
CA TYR A 63 -10.14 -11.30 -19.19
C TYR A 63 -9.07 -12.32 -19.49
N LEU A 64 -8.36 -12.74 -18.44
CA LEU A 64 -7.45 -13.86 -18.48
C LEU A 64 -7.81 -14.90 -17.40
N ASN A 65 -7.53 -16.15 -17.66
CA ASN A 65 -7.58 -17.18 -16.64
C ASN A 65 -6.20 -17.27 -15.99
N GLY A 66 -6.15 -17.22 -14.67
CA GLY A 66 -4.87 -17.23 -13.99
C GLY A 66 -4.96 -17.08 -12.49
N HIS A 67 -3.82 -16.86 -11.90
CA HIS A 67 -3.67 -16.51 -10.50
C HIS A 67 -3.41 -15.01 -10.35
N CYS A 68 -3.91 -14.45 -9.27
CA CYS A 68 -3.55 -13.10 -8.84
C CYS A 68 -2.80 -13.20 -7.51
N PHE A 69 -1.71 -12.47 -7.37
CA PHE A 69 -0.89 -12.43 -6.16
C PHE A 69 -0.82 -10.99 -5.67
N VAL A 70 -1.11 -10.80 -4.40
CA VAL A 70 -0.77 -9.56 -3.70
C VAL A 70 0.69 -9.67 -3.27
N SER A 71 1.48 -8.66 -3.60
CA SER A 71 2.92 -8.59 -3.29
C SER A 71 3.20 -7.51 -2.25
N LEU A 72 4.20 -7.77 -1.43
CA LEU A 72 4.81 -6.78 -0.54
C LEU A 72 6.30 -6.75 -0.80
N MET A 73 6.80 -5.57 -1.18
CA MET A 73 8.20 -5.36 -1.48
C MET A 73 8.78 -4.29 -0.56
N LEU A 74 10.01 -4.51 -0.09
CA LEU A 74 10.80 -3.51 0.61
C LEU A 74 11.73 -2.84 -0.38
N CYS A 75 11.64 -1.52 -0.52
CA CYS A 75 12.64 -0.72 -1.21
C CYS A 75 13.52 -0.04 -0.16
N MET A 76 14.78 -0.43 -0.13
CA MET A 76 15.76 0.06 0.83
C MET A 76 16.86 0.87 0.14
N PRO A 77 17.39 1.93 0.79
CA PRO A 77 18.43 2.76 0.23
C PRO A 77 19.76 2.02 0.16
N VAL A 78 20.43 2.17 -0.95
CA VAL A 78 21.76 1.62 -1.21
C VAL A 78 22.61 2.63 -1.97
N TRP A 79 23.93 2.51 -1.86
CA TRP A 79 24.82 3.26 -2.73
C TRP A 79 24.90 2.61 -4.12
N ASN A 80 24.64 3.40 -5.14
CA ASN A 80 24.93 3.06 -6.52
C ASN A 80 25.98 4.06 -7.05
N ARG A 81 27.24 3.66 -6.97
CA ARG A 81 28.39 4.57 -7.12
C ARG A 81 28.27 5.72 -6.11
N ASP A 82 28.18 6.97 -6.57
CA ASP A 82 28.09 8.17 -5.72
C ASP A 82 26.66 8.69 -5.53
N LYS A 83 25.65 7.88 -5.88
CA LYS A 83 24.24 8.27 -5.80
C LYS A 83 23.45 7.29 -4.93
N ILE A 84 22.53 7.85 -4.15
CA ILE A 84 21.53 7.03 -3.43
C ILE A 84 20.58 6.43 -4.45
N SER A 85 20.41 5.13 -4.38
CA SER A 85 19.44 4.36 -5.16
C SER A 85 18.62 3.48 -4.22
N TYR A 86 17.57 2.85 -4.72
CA TYR A 86 16.74 1.97 -3.94
C TYR A 86 16.76 0.56 -4.52
N LEU A 87 17.10 -0.40 -3.67
CA LEU A 87 17.05 -1.82 -3.99
C LEU A 87 15.69 -2.38 -3.56
N ALA A 88 14.96 -2.93 -4.51
CA ALA A 88 13.70 -3.60 -4.25
C ALA A 88 13.93 -5.06 -3.86
N VAL A 89 13.47 -5.44 -2.67
CA VAL A 89 13.55 -6.80 -2.11
C VAL A 89 12.13 -7.33 -1.91
N PRO A 90 11.74 -8.40 -2.59
CA PRO A 90 10.45 -9.01 -2.37
C PRO A 90 10.39 -9.64 -0.98
N LEU A 91 9.49 -9.16 -0.12
CA LEU A 91 9.26 -9.76 1.19
C LEU A 91 8.34 -10.97 1.09
N GLY A 92 7.31 -10.88 0.26
CA GLY A 92 6.41 -12.02 0.07
C GLY A 92 5.30 -11.77 -0.92
N TYR A 93 4.63 -12.87 -1.25
CA TYR A 93 3.48 -12.92 -2.13
C TYR A 93 2.37 -13.71 -1.45
N ARG A 94 1.12 -13.28 -1.59
CA ARG A 94 -0.08 -14.01 -1.15
C ARG A 94 -0.98 -14.25 -2.35
N MET A 95 -1.26 -15.52 -2.65
CA MET A 95 -2.18 -15.84 -3.72
C MET A 95 -3.60 -15.44 -3.32
N TRP A 96 -4.22 -14.63 -4.14
CA TRP A 96 -5.61 -14.24 -3.96
C TRP A 96 -6.54 -15.38 -4.35
N LYS A 97 -7.48 -15.67 -3.46
CA LYS A 97 -8.56 -16.62 -3.70
C LYS A 97 -9.87 -15.87 -3.82
N LYS A 98 -10.74 -16.28 -4.73
CA LYS A 98 -11.97 -15.56 -5.09
C LYS A 98 -12.88 -15.18 -3.90
N LYS A 99 -12.77 -15.89 -2.80
CA LYS A 99 -13.55 -15.65 -1.57
C LYS A 99 -12.90 -14.64 -0.61
N GLU A 100 -11.66 -14.24 -0.86
CA GLU A 100 -10.89 -13.35 -0.01
C GLU A 100 -10.77 -11.96 -0.63
N SER A 101 -10.58 -10.96 0.20
CA SER A 101 -10.28 -9.61 -0.26
C SER A 101 -8.76 -9.42 -0.38
N LYS A 102 -8.29 -8.90 -1.51
CA LYS A 102 -6.89 -8.48 -1.69
C LYS A 102 -6.46 -7.46 -0.62
N LEU A 103 -7.40 -6.60 -0.18
CA LEU A 103 -7.17 -5.62 0.89
C LEU A 103 -6.85 -6.30 2.23
N VAL A 104 -7.56 -7.39 2.54
CA VAL A 104 -7.30 -8.18 3.76
C VAL A 104 -5.94 -8.85 3.68
N LEU A 105 -5.58 -9.41 2.52
CA LEU A 105 -4.26 -10.00 2.30
C LEU A 105 -3.14 -8.96 2.46
N ALA A 106 -3.27 -7.79 1.84
CA ALA A 106 -2.31 -6.70 1.95
C ALA A 106 -2.14 -6.25 3.40
N SER A 107 -3.25 -6.00 4.09
CA SER A 107 -3.27 -5.59 5.50
C SER A 107 -2.60 -6.63 6.41
N ALA A 108 -2.87 -7.92 6.18
CA ALA A 108 -2.24 -9.01 6.94
C ALA A 108 -0.73 -9.08 6.70
N MET A 109 -0.28 -8.84 5.46
CA MET A 109 1.16 -8.83 5.13
C MET A 109 1.86 -7.65 5.80
N VAL A 110 1.26 -6.47 5.81
CA VAL A 110 1.81 -5.29 6.50
C VAL A 110 1.90 -5.56 8.01
N ARG A 111 0.80 -5.98 8.66
CA ARG A 111 0.82 -6.32 10.10
C ARG A 111 1.90 -7.32 10.45
N GLN A 112 2.13 -8.30 9.58
CA GLN A 112 3.11 -9.34 9.81
C GLN A 112 4.54 -8.79 9.84
N VAL A 113 4.90 -7.86 8.94
CA VAL A 113 6.28 -7.37 8.82
C VAL A 113 6.56 -6.13 9.66
N MET A 114 5.55 -5.31 9.98
CA MET A 114 5.73 -4.05 10.71
C MET A 114 6.52 -4.18 12.02
N PRO A 115 6.38 -5.24 12.82
CA PRO A 115 7.22 -5.40 14.01
C PRO A 115 8.73 -5.38 13.75
N GLU A 116 9.19 -5.76 12.56
CA GLU A 116 10.60 -5.71 12.20
C GLU A 116 11.09 -4.26 11.94
N PHE A 117 10.15 -3.33 11.70
CA PHE A 117 10.43 -1.93 11.40
C PHE A 117 10.24 -0.97 12.58
N HIS A 118 9.96 -1.47 13.78
CA HIS A 118 9.67 -0.65 14.96
C HIS A 118 10.76 0.37 15.32
N ALA A 119 12.03 0.04 15.02
CA ALA A 119 13.17 0.92 15.26
C ALA A 119 13.46 1.90 14.11
N GLN A 120 12.71 1.83 13.03
CA GLN A 120 12.89 2.68 11.85
C GLN A 120 12.03 3.94 11.97
N LYS A 121 12.62 5.11 11.74
CA LYS A 121 11.91 6.39 11.89
C LYS A 121 11.05 6.75 10.68
N ASN A 122 11.47 6.35 9.49
CA ASN A 122 10.86 6.78 8.23
C ASN A 122 10.46 5.54 7.42
N VAL A 123 9.29 5.00 7.68
CA VAL A 123 8.70 3.91 6.89
C VAL A 123 7.52 4.47 6.10
N ILE A 124 7.55 4.33 4.79
CA ILE A 124 6.50 4.83 3.90
C ILE A 124 5.88 3.63 3.18
N ILE A 125 4.59 3.43 3.36
CA ILE A 125 3.82 2.41 2.64
C ILE A 125 3.30 3.04 1.36
N LEU A 126 3.69 2.47 0.22
CA LEU A 126 3.26 2.91 -1.11
C LEU A 126 2.27 1.91 -1.68
N CYS A 127 1.16 2.41 -2.20
CA CYS A 127 0.19 1.58 -2.92
C CYS A 127 -0.55 2.38 -4.01
N ASP A 128 -1.22 1.67 -4.89
CA ASP A 128 -2.11 2.29 -5.87
C ASP A 128 -3.45 2.72 -5.24
N SER A 129 -4.28 3.42 -6.02
CA SER A 129 -5.58 3.93 -5.58
C SER A 129 -6.57 2.84 -5.15
N TRP A 130 -6.38 1.61 -5.61
CA TRP A 130 -7.27 0.51 -5.25
C TRP A 130 -7.07 0.06 -3.80
N TYR A 131 -5.83 0.15 -3.30
CA TYR A 131 -5.47 -0.23 -1.94
C TYR A 131 -5.70 0.89 -0.89
N VAL A 132 -5.89 2.14 -1.31
CA VAL A 132 -6.20 3.26 -0.39
C VAL A 132 -7.63 3.12 0.13
N LYS A 133 -7.83 2.21 1.07
CA LYS A 133 -9.11 1.89 1.70
C LYS A 133 -8.93 1.73 3.21
N GLN A 134 -10.04 1.85 3.94
CA GLN A 134 -10.06 1.74 5.41
C GLN A 134 -9.29 0.53 5.95
N ASN A 135 -9.34 -0.61 5.26
CA ASN A 135 -8.61 -1.82 5.68
C ASN A 135 -7.11 -1.60 5.81
N LEU A 136 -6.48 -0.91 4.84
CA LEU A 136 -5.05 -0.64 4.89
C LEU A 136 -4.74 0.57 5.77
N VAL A 137 -5.55 1.63 5.67
CA VAL A 137 -5.40 2.84 6.49
C VAL A 137 -5.42 2.47 7.98
N SER A 138 -6.40 1.67 8.43
CA SER A 138 -6.49 1.24 9.83
C SER A 138 -5.25 0.48 10.31
N VAL A 139 -4.62 -0.30 9.42
CA VAL A 139 -3.38 -1.02 9.79
C VAL A 139 -2.22 -0.05 9.98
N VAL A 140 -2.14 0.97 9.13
CA VAL A 140 -1.09 2.00 9.26
C VAL A 140 -1.26 2.77 10.57
N GLU A 141 -2.51 3.09 10.93
CA GLU A 141 -2.84 3.78 12.19
C GLU A 141 -2.55 2.95 13.47
N GLU A 142 -2.36 1.64 13.35
CA GLU A 142 -1.95 0.78 14.49
C GLU A 142 -0.48 1.02 14.93
N TYR A 143 0.31 1.72 14.10
CA TYR A 143 1.75 1.94 14.32
C TYR A 143 2.07 3.42 14.26
N GLU A 144 3.05 3.85 15.06
CA GLU A 144 3.45 5.27 15.14
C GLU A 144 4.38 5.73 14.01
N ASN A 145 5.11 4.80 13.40
CA ASN A 145 6.20 5.11 12.49
C ASN A 145 5.90 5.04 10.98
N PRO A 146 4.88 4.34 10.48
CA PRO A 146 4.61 4.33 9.05
C PRO A 146 3.71 5.48 8.61
N GLU A 147 3.99 5.98 7.41
CA GLU A 147 3.12 6.86 6.65
C GLU A 147 2.55 6.10 5.45
N LEU A 148 1.35 6.44 5.00
CA LEU A 148 0.73 5.88 3.81
C LEU A 148 0.68 6.92 2.70
N ILE A 149 1.28 6.57 1.55
CA ILE A 149 1.16 7.35 0.32
C ILE A 149 0.53 6.47 -0.74
N GLY A 150 -0.57 6.94 -1.29
CA GLY A 150 -1.26 6.27 -2.37
C GLY A 150 -2.04 7.26 -3.22
N ASN A 151 -2.31 6.89 -4.46
CA ASN A 151 -3.10 7.71 -5.36
C ASN A 151 -4.57 7.71 -4.90
N ALA A 152 -5.20 8.87 -4.84
CA ALA A 152 -6.64 8.97 -4.73
C ALA A 152 -7.26 9.00 -6.15
N ARG A 153 -8.42 8.36 -6.31
CA ARG A 153 -9.19 8.50 -7.54
C ARG A 153 -9.78 9.90 -7.62
N ALA A 154 -9.86 10.45 -8.83
CA ALA A 154 -10.44 11.78 -9.04
C ALA A 154 -11.91 11.90 -8.58
N ASP A 155 -12.64 10.77 -8.57
CA ASP A 155 -14.01 10.67 -8.09
C ASP A 155 -14.12 10.34 -6.58
N SER A 156 -13.02 10.34 -5.85
CA SER A 156 -13.03 10.09 -4.40
C SER A 156 -13.76 11.20 -3.66
N VAL A 157 -14.63 10.78 -2.75
CA VAL A 157 -15.39 11.73 -1.92
C VAL A 157 -14.69 11.86 -0.57
N ILE A 158 -14.33 13.09 -0.24
CA ILE A 158 -13.70 13.44 1.03
C ILE A 158 -14.77 14.10 1.91
N TYR A 159 -14.78 13.75 3.17
CA TYR A 159 -15.70 14.31 4.15
C TYR A 159 -14.90 14.97 5.28
N ASP A 160 -15.49 15.97 5.88
CA ASP A 160 -15.05 16.53 7.14
C ASP A 160 -15.26 15.54 8.29
N LEU A 161 -14.63 15.79 9.41
CA LEU A 161 -14.82 14.99 10.62
C LEU A 161 -16.30 14.95 11.01
N ALA A 162 -16.71 13.82 11.57
CA ALA A 162 -18.05 13.71 12.14
C ALA A 162 -18.26 14.74 13.25
N PRO A 163 -19.39 15.45 13.27
CA PRO A 163 -19.70 16.35 14.37
C PRO A 163 -19.82 15.58 15.69
N LEU A 164 -19.48 16.26 16.77
CA LEU A 164 -19.63 15.70 18.11
C LEU A 164 -21.08 15.23 18.37
N PRO A 165 -21.28 14.12 19.08
CA PRO A 165 -22.61 13.60 19.41
C PRO A 165 -23.45 14.67 20.11
N THR A 166 -24.63 14.95 19.59
CA THR A 166 -25.53 16.02 20.14
C THR A 166 -26.37 15.55 21.32
N GLY A 167 -26.27 14.29 21.74
CA GLY A 167 -27.12 13.70 22.78
C GLY A 167 -28.58 13.48 22.38
N ARG A 168 -29.01 13.86 21.16
CA ARG A 168 -30.35 13.65 20.65
C ARG A 168 -30.59 12.17 20.26
N LYS A 169 -31.84 11.72 20.32
CA LYS A 169 -32.21 10.38 19.83
C LYS A 169 -31.90 10.28 18.32
N GLY A 170 -31.23 9.21 17.92
CA GLY A 170 -30.87 8.92 16.55
C GLY A 170 -29.44 8.38 16.45
N ARG A 171 -29.10 7.82 15.27
CA ARG A 171 -27.76 7.34 14.99
C ARG A 171 -26.85 8.55 14.80
N PRO A 172 -25.71 8.64 15.50
CA PRO A 172 -24.73 9.71 15.27
C PRO A 172 -24.30 9.76 13.79
N ALA A 173 -24.03 10.94 13.29
CA ALA A 173 -23.46 11.11 11.94
C ALA A 173 -22.11 10.41 11.87
N LYS A 174 -21.86 9.68 10.77
CA LYS A 174 -20.57 8.99 10.55
C LYS A 174 -19.53 9.92 9.95
N HIS A 175 -19.95 10.99 9.28
CA HIS A 175 -19.11 11.92 8.52
C HIS A 175 -19.66 13.32 8.72
N GLY A 176 -18.79 14.33 8.58
CA GLY A 176 -19.18 15.72 8.46
C GLY A 176 -19.71 16.05 7.06
N ARG A 177 -19.59 17.30 6.65
CA ARG A 177 -19.97 17.74 5.32
C ARG A 177 -19.03 17.16 4.26
N ARG A 178 -19.52 17.00 3.03
CA ARG A 178 -18.68 16.67 1.90
C ARG A 178 -17.76 17.86 1.58
N LEU A 179 -16.48 17.57 1.36
CA LEU A 179 -15.46 18.55 0.99
C LEU A 179 -15.20 18.50 -0.51
N SER A 180 -14.91 19.65 -1.08
CA SER A 180 -14.48 19.81 -2.48
C SER A 180 -13.01 20.21 -2.51
N ILE A 181 -12.21 19.53 -3.33
CA ILE A 181 -10.78 19.85 -3.49
C ILE A 181 -10.58 21.29 -3.99
N ASP A 182 -11.50 21.75 -4.83
CA ASP A 182 -11.37 23.08 -5.47
C ASP A 182 -11.69 24.24 -4.53
N SER A 183 -12.56 24.03 -3.55
CA SER A 183 -13.07 25.14 -2.70
C SER A 183 -12.69 25.03 -1.23
N ASP A 184 -12.46 23.83 -0.72
CA ASP A 184 -12.27 23.63 0.73
C ASP A 184 -10.80 23.44 1.13
N PHE A 185 -9.88 23.36 0.15
CA PHE A 185 -8.46 23.15 0.39
C PHE A 185 -7.63 24.28 -0.20
N THR A 186 -6.62 24.71 0.53
CA THR A 186 -5.57 25.58 0.00
C THR A 186 -4.50 24.68 -0.64
N LEU A 187 -4.42 24.72 -1.96
CA LEU A 187 -3.43 23.97 -2.71
C LEU A 187 -2.19 24.81 -2.94
N SER A 188 -1.04 24.36 -2.47
CA SER A 188 0.26 24.95 -2.79
C SER A 188 0.90 24.20 -3.93
N ALA A 189 1.36 24.93 -4.96
CA ALA A 189 2.09 24.34 -6.07
C ALA A 189 3.51 23.98 -5.61
N GLU A 190 3.90 22.72 -5.80
CA GLU A 190 5.26 22.24 -5.56
C GLU A 190 5.86 21.75 -6.87
N LYS A 191 7.11 22.16 -7.13
CA LYS A 191 7.85 21.72 -8.31
C LYS A 191 8.40 20.31 -8.04
N ALA A 192 7.92 19.33 -8.78
CA ALA A 192 8.40 17.95 -8.73
C ALA A 192 9.34 17.70 -9.92
N GLY A 193 10.62 18.03 -9.76
CA GLY A 193 11.60 18.00 -10.85
C GLY A 193 11.43 19.12 -11.86
N ASP A 194 12.07 18.98 -13.03
CA ASP A 194 12.07 20.03 -14.06
C ASP A 194 10.81 20.05 -14.94
N TYR A 195 10.02 18.99 -14.91
CA TYR A 195 8.92 18.75 -15.87
C TYR A 195 7.53 18.74 -15.27
N TYR A 196 7.40 18.65 -13.95
CA TYR A 196 6.10 18.50 -13.30
C TYR A 196 5.89 19.55 -12.21
N THR A 197 4.69 20.11 -12.18
CA THR A 197 4.19 20.88 -11.04
C THR A 197 3.09 20.06 -10.38
N GLY A 198 3.32 19.64 -9.16
CA GLY A 198 2.31 19.01 -8.31
C GLY A 198 1.60 20.05 -7.44
N TYR A 199 0.43 19.69 -6.95
CA TYR A 199 -0.28 20.47 -5.95
C TYR A 199 -0.35 19.67 -4.65
N ARG A 200 -0.03 20.32 -3.54
CA ARG A 200 -0.06 19.72 -2.22
C ARG A 200 -1.02 20.45 -1.31
N CYS A 201 -1.82 19.72 -0.59
CA CYS A 201 -2.49 20.19 0.61
C CYS A 201 -2.17 19.24 1.76
N VAL A 202 -2.18 19.78 2.98
CA VAL A 202 -2.03 18.97 4.19
C VAL A 202 -3.40 18.86 4.83
N LEU A 203 -3.86 17.61 4.97
CA LEU A 203 -5.06 17.30 5.74
C LEU A 203 -4.60 16.88 7.13
N THR A 204 -5.00 17.65 8.13
CA THR A 204 -4.71 17.34 9.52
C THR A 204 -5.98 16.81 10.19
N ASN A 205 -5.85 15.74 10.99
CA ASN A 205 -6.96 15.16 11.76
C ASN A 205 -8.11 14.58 10.88
N ILE A 206 -7.75 13.79 9.88
CA ILE A 206 -8.74 13.04 9.08
C ILE A 206 -9.09 11.73 9.79
#